data_c6871cb7d49c3d6b03ecdacf5eb71a3f
#
_entry.id   c6871cb7d49c3d6b03ecdacf5eb71a3f
#
_cell.length_a   1.000
_cell.length_b   1.000
_cell.length_c   1.000
_cell.angle_alpha   90.00
_cell.angle_beta   90.00
_cell.angle_gamma   90.00
#
_symmetry.space_group_name_H-M   'P 1'
#
loop_
_entity.id
_entity.type
_entity.pdbx_description
1 polymer ?
#
loop_
_entity_poly.entity_id
_entity_poly.type
_entity_poly.pdbx_seq_one_letter_code
_entity_poly.pdbx_strand_id
1 'polypeptide(L)'
;GKIPQGVERVVVPAAAAAWMTALIQHGTMSFGQVITPALEYARDGIAVGHVLANTMSTFDEQSDKWPTRTEAFSENGSLPRLGETLHQPQLASTFQRLIDIEKKNKALGRERAIEAALELFYKGEIAQEIVTFVQGGGGFLSMSDMEEFEVGHEPPEIGRFNEFEVYTNGPWSQGPVFAETIQLLAGDDLKGLGHNSADYIHLLAEALKISFSDRDAFYGDPDFIDVPMRGLLSEAYAKSRRTDIDTSRATPAMPDAGDPWSFEDRSEPQDYSYQPPLPIEGDAEPDTSYASVIDRWGNMFSATPSDGATAVVPSLGFTPSTRGSQSWLDKNHP
;
A
#
# COMPACT_ATOMS: atom_id res chain seq x y z
N GLY A 1 16.98 12.80 -13.20
CA GLY A 1 16.98 11.36 -13.39
C GLY A 1 15.56 10.84 -13.45
N LYS A 2 15.40 9.58 -13.78
CA LYS A 2 14.09 8.89 -13.67
C LYS A 2 14.29 7.66 -12.79
N ILE A 3 13.30 7.34 -11.97
CA ILE A 3 13.28 6.07 -11.25
C ILE A 3 13.14 4.95 -12.29
N PRO A 4 14.00 3.92 -12.25
CA PRO A 4 13.93 2.82 -13.21
C PRO A 4 12.60 2.06 -13.08
N GLN A 5 12.25 1.27 -14.09
CA GLN A 5 11.08 0.41 -14.06
C GLN A 5 11.50 -1.06 -13.92
N GLY A 6 10.62 -1.89 -13.38
CA GLY A 6 10.86 -3.32 -13.25
C GLY A 6 11.72 -3.70 -12.06
N VAL A 7 12.62 -4.66 -12.26
CA VAL A 7 13.37 -5.31 -11.16
C VAL A 7 14.39 -4.39 -10.47
N GLU A 8 14.83 -3.32 -11.12
CA GLU A 8 15.78 -2.36 -10.53
C GLU A 8 15.16 -1.54 -9.37
N ARG A 9 13.82 -1.45 -9.29
CA ARG A 9 13.10 -0.75 -8.23
C ARG A 9 12.45 -1.70 -7.21
N VAL A 10 12.80 -2.99 -7.26
CA VAL A 10 12.28 -3.97 -6.31
C VAL A 10 12.86 -3.71 -4.93
N VAL A 11 11.96 -3.73 -3.95
CA VAL A 11 12.24 -3.68 -2.51
C VAL A 11 11.80 -4.98 -1.86
N VAL A 12 12.11 -5.18 -0.58
CA VAL A 12 11.68 -6.37 0.15
C VAL A 12 10.15 -6.47 0.13
N PRO A 13 9.56 -7.62 -0.30
CA PRO A 13 8.12 -7.82 -0.27
C PRO A 13 7.59 -7.90 1.16
N ALA A 14 7.00 -6.83 1.67
CA ALA A 14 6.60 -6.71 3.08
C ALA A 14 5.26 -7.39 3.41
N ALA A 15 4.35 -7.54 2.44
CA ALA A 15 2.97 -7.96 2.68
C ALA A 15 2.85 -9.34 3.36
N ALA A 16 3.67 -10.32 2.96
CA ALA A 16 3.65 -11.65 3.56
C ALA A 16 4.02 -11.62 5.04
N ALA A 17 5.06 -10.83 5.41
CA ALA A 17 5.47 -10.66 6.80
C ALA A 17 4.38 -9.93 7.62
N ALA A 18 3.83 -8.84 7.09
CA ALA A 18 2.78 -8.07 7.76
C ALA A 18 1.56 -8.94 8.08
N TRP A 19 1.05 -9.69 7.12
CA TRP A 19 -0.15 -10.51 7.32
C TRP A 19 0.08 -11.72 8.21
N MET A 20 1.21 -12.42 8.05
CA MET A 20 1.52 -13.56 8.91
C MET A 20 1.84 -13.11 10.34
N THR A 21 2.52 -11.98 10.54
CA THR A 21 2.78 -11.41 11.87
C THR A 21 1.48 -10.98 12.55
N ALA A 22 0.58 -10.30 11.84
CA ALA A 22 -0.74 -9.97 12.37
C ALA A 22 -1.54 -11.22 12.74
N LEU A 23 -1.47 -12.28 11.92
CA LEU A 23 -2.13 -13.55 12.20
C LEU A 23 -1.51 -14.25 13.43
N ILE A 24 -0.20 -14.22 13.61
CA ILE A 24 0.49 -14.76 14.78
C ILE A 24 0.02 -14.05 16.04
N GLN A 25 0.03 -12.74 16.04
CA GLN A 25 -0.16 -11.92 17.25
C GLN A 25 -1.63 -11.75 17.64
N HIS A 26 -2.51 -11.61 16.67
CA HIS A 26 -3.91 -11.25 16.89
C HIS A 26 -4.90 -12.32 16.41
N GLY A 27 -4.46 -13.24 15.55
CA GLY A 27 -5.33 -14.27 14.98
C GLY A 27 -5.41 -15.53 15.83
N THR A 28 -6.42 -16.34 15.52
CA THR A 28 -6.66 -17.66 16.15
C THR A 28 -6.61 -18.81 15.14
N MET A 29 -6.67 -18.51 13.86
CA MET A 29 -6.63 -19.48 12.78
C MET A 29 -5.20 -19.85 12.40
N SER A 30 -5.00 -20.99 11.73
CA SER A 30 -3.73 -21.33 11.09
C SER A 30 -3.56 -20.53 9.78
N PHE A 31 -2.33 -20.39 9.31
CA PHE A 31 -2.05 -19.77 8.01
C PHE A 31 -2.76 -20.53 6.88
N GLY A 32 -2.67 -21.85 6.89
CA GLY A 32 -3.34 -22.69 5.90
C GLY A 32 -4.85 -22.48 5.85
N GLN A 33 -5.52 -22.29 7.00
CA GLN A 33 -6.94 -21.98 7.02
C GLN A 33 -7.26 -20.62 6.36
N VAL A 34 -6.44 -19.62 6.60
CA VAL A 34 -6.66 -18.26 6.08
C VAL A 34 -6.36 -18.17 4.59
N ILE A 35 -5.27 -18.81 4.11
CA ILE A 35 -4.83 -18.71 2.72
C ILE A 35 -5.53 -19.70 1.76
N THR A 36 -6.20 -20.73 2.29
CA THR A 36 -6.85 -21.76 1.45
C THR A 36 -7.80 -21.19 0.40
N PRO A 37 -8.67 -20.19 0.69
CA PRO A 37 -9.53 -19.63 -0.37
C PRO A 37 -8.71 -18.97 -1.51
N ALA A 38 -7.61 -18.29 -1.21
CA ALA A 38 -6.75 -17.71 -2.23
C ALA A 38 -6.02 -18.80 -3.05
N LEU A 39 -5.58 -19.87 -2.39
CA LEU A 39 -5.03 -21.05 -3.07
C LEU A 39 -6.05 -21.68 -4.03
N GLU A 40 -7.30 -21.84 -3.59
CA GLU A 40 -8.36 -22.39 -4.41
C GLU A 40 -8.63 -21.50 -5.64
N TYR A 41 -8.74 -20.20 -5.48
CA TYR A 41 -8.88 -19.28 -6.61
C TYR A 41 -7.69 -19.31 -7.57
N ALA A 42 -6.46 -19.40 -7.07
CA ALA A 42 -5.28 -19.50 -7.92
C ALA A 42 -5.22 -20.83 -8.68
N ARG A 43 -5.61 -21.94 -8.04
CA ARG A 43 -5.57 -23.30 -8.59
C ARG A 43 -6.77 -23.57 -9.52
N ASP A 44 -7.98 -23.30 -9.03
CA ASP A 44 -9.22 -23.70 -9.70
C ASP A 44 -9.74 -22.61 -10.64
N GLY A 45 -9.12 -21.42 -10.56
CA GLY A 45 -9.33 -20.28 -11.44
C GLY A 45 -10.40 -19.30 -10.97
N ILE A 46 -10.34 -18.11 -11.54
CA ILE A 46 -11.31 -17.03 -11.35
C ILE A 46 -11.88 -16.60 -12.70
N ALA A 47 -13.16 -16.22 -12.72
CA ALA A 47 -13.77 -15.65 -13.92
C ALA A 47 -13.20 -14.25 -14.20
N VAL A 48 -12.77 -14.02 -15.44
CA VAL A 48 -12.26 -12.73 -15.89
C VAL A 48 -13.41 -11.75 -16.05
N GLY A 49 -13.50 -10.77 -15.13
CA GLY A 49 -14.45 -9.67 -15.19
C GLY A 49 -13.96 -8.52 -16.08
N HIS A 50 -14.78 -7.48 -16.24
CA HIS A 50 -14.47 -6.34 -17.14
C HIS A 50 -13.16 -5.61 -16.79
N VAL A 51 -12.91 -5.36 -15.50
CA VAL A 51 -11.69 -4.65 -15.06
C VAL A 51 -10.46 -5.49 -15.38
N LEU A 52 -10.49 -6.78 -15.04
CA LEU A 52 -9.39 -7.69 -15.30
C LEU A 52 -9.16 -7.89 -16.81
N ALA A 53 -10.23 -7.96 -17.62
CA ALA A 53 -10.12 -8.05 -19.07
C ALA A 53 -9.44 -6.81 -19.69
N ASN A 54 -9.76 -5.61 -19.18
CA ASN A 54 -9.09 -4.38 -19.61
C ASN A 54 -7.61 -4.39 -19.22
N THR A 55 -7.29 -4.81 -17.99
CA THR A 55 -5.89 -4.94 -17.54
C THR A 55 -5.13 -5.95 -18.40
N MET A 56 -5.75 -7.07 -18.76
CA MET A 56 -5.15 -8.08 -19.65
C MET A 56 -4.82 -7.52 -21.03
N SER A 57 -5.62 -6.59 -21.58
CA SER A 57 -5.31 -5.95 -22.86
C SER A 57 -4.03 -5.09 -22.79
N THR A 58 -3.80 -4.41 -21.66
CA THR A 58 -2.54 -3.66 -21.45
C THR A 58 -1.34 -4.59 -21.25
N PHE A 59 -1.54 -5.79 -20.70
CA PHE A 59 -0.48 -6.80 -20.59
C PHE A 59 -0.05 -7.31 -21.96
N ASP A 60 -0.99 -7.50 -22.88
CA ASP A 60 -0.71 -7.90 -24.25
C ASP A 60 0.09 -6.82 -24.99
N GLU A 61 -0.32 -5.56 -24.90
CA GLU A 61 0.38 -4.41 -25.48
C GLU A 61 1.81 -4.23 -24.94
N GLN A 62 2.07 -4.65 -23.71
CA GLN A 62 3.36 -4.55 -23.02
C GLN A 62 4.11 -5.90 -22.94
N SER A 63 3.71 -6.88 -23.72
CA SER A 63 4.27 -8.25 -23.64
C SER A 63 5.78 -8.31 -23.88
N ASP A 64 6.29 -7.50 -24.79
CA ASP A 64 7.73 -7.39 -25.05
C ASP A 64 8.50 -6.79 -23.87
N LYS A 65 7.86 -5.91 -23.10
CA LYS A 65 8.47 -5.27 -21.92
C LYS A 65 8.47 -6.16 -20.70
N TRP A 66 7.38 -6.92 -20.51
CA TRP A 66 7.18 -7.77 -19.35
C TRP A 66 6.78 -9.21 -19.74
N PRO A 67 7.64 -9.96 -20.42
CA PRO A 67 7.29 -11.27 -20.97
C PRO A 67 6.90 -12.28 -19.88
N THR A 68 7.57 -12.28 -18.72
CA THR A 68 7.25 -13.19 -17.61
C THR A 68 5.89 -12.91 -16.98
N ARG A 69 5.42 -11.64 -17.03
CA ARG A 69 4.07 -11.28 -16.61
C ARG A 69 3.04 -11.84 -17.58
N THR A 70 3.22 -11.58 -18.88
CA THR A 70 2.30 -12.08 -19.90
C THR A 70 2.22 -13.61 -19.87
N GLU A 71 3.36 -14.27 -19.70
CA GLU A 71 3.41 -15.74 -19.55
C GLU A 71 2.63 -16.24 -18.33
N ALA A 72 2.81 -15.60 -17.15
CA ALA A 72 2.18 -15.99 -15.90
C ALA A 72 0.64 -15.84 -15.93
N PHE A 73 0.12 -14.95 -16.74
CA PHE A 73 -1.33 -14.71 -16.91
C PHE A 73 -1.89 -15.36 -18.19
N SER A 74 -1.06 -16.03 -19.00
CA SER A 74 -1.49 -16.70 -20.23
C SER A 74 -1.87 -18.15 -20.00
N GLU A 75 -2.92 -18.58 -20.69
CA GLU A 75 -3.27 -19.98 -20.87
C GLU A 75 -3.10 -20.38 -22.33
N ASN A 76 -2.38 -21.47 -22.57
CA ASN A 76 -2.09 -21.94 -23.94
C ASN A 76 -1.53 -20.86 -24.89
N GLY A 77 -0.74 -19.92 -24.33
CA GLY A 77 -0.07 -18.85 -25.08
C GLY A 77 -0.95 -17.64 -25.38
N SER A 78 -2.12 -17.51 -24.75
CA SER A 78 -2.97 -16.33 -24.86
C SER A 78 -3.55 -15.88 -23.52
N LEU A 79 -3.70 -14.57 -23.35
CA LEU A 79 -4.35 -14.00 -22.18
C LEU A 79 -5.85 -14.29 -22.19
N PRO A 80 -6.44 -14.68 -21.04
CA PRO A 80 -7.87 -14.97 -20.96
C PRO A 80 -8.71 -13.71 -21.21
N ARG A 81 -9.85 -13.88 -21.88
CA ARG A 81 -10.79 -12.83 -22.23
C ARG A 81 -11.92 -12.72 -21.20
N LEU A 82 -12.71 -11.67 -21.32
CA LEU A 82 -13.93 -11.48 -20.52
C LEU A 82 -14.80 -12.75 -20.53
N GLY A 83 -15.10 -13.26 -19.34
CA GLY A 83 -15.92 -14.46 -19.12
C GLY A 83 -15.15 -15.78 -19.19
N GLU A 84 -13.91 -15.79 -19.61
CA GLU A 84 -13.02 -16.97 -19.52
C GLU A 84 -12.46 -17.11 -18.11
N THR A 85 -11.78 -18.20 -17.82
CA THR A 85 -11.20 -18.48 -16.51
C THR A 85 -9.70 -18.20 -16.54
N LEU A 86 -9.20 -17.50 -15.53
CA LEU A 86 -7.76 -17.31 -15.28
C LEU A 86 -7.31 -18.28 -14.20
N HIS A 87 -6.29 -19.10 -14.48
CA HIS A 87 -5.61 -19.93 -13.50
C HIS A 87 -4.19 -19.40 -13.25
N GLN A 88 -3.71 -19.55 -12.01
CA GLN A 88 -2.36 -19.14 -11.60
C GLN A 88 -1.64 -20.31 -10.90
N PRO A 89 -1.26 -21.36 -11.62
CA PRO A 89 -0.75 -22.60 -11.02
C PRO A 89 0.56 -22.41 -10.25
N GLN A 90 1.43 -21.50 -10.67
CA GLN A 90 2.68 -21.19 -9.96
C GLN A 90 2.41 -20.50 -8.63
N LEU A 91 1.47 -19.53 -8.59
CA LEU A 91 1.03 -18.87 -7.36
C LEU A 91 0.38 -19.89 -6.41
N ALA A 92 -0.48 -20.77 -6.94
CA ALA A 92 -1.07 -21.86 -6.16
C ALA A 92 0.00 -22.77 -5.56
N SER A 93 1.04 -23.12 -6.33
CA SER A 93 2.18 -23.90 -5.84
C SER A 93 2.93 -23.19 -4.71
N THR A 94 3.14 -21.87 -4.81
CA THR A 94 3.77 -21.07 -3.77
C THR A 94 2.95 -21.08 -2.48
N PHE A 95 1.65 -20.86 -2.57
CA PHE A 95 0.76 -20.96 -1.40
C PHE A 95 0.77 -22.36 -0.78
N GLN A 96 0.77 -23.41 -1.60
CA GLN A 96 0.83 -24.77 -1.12
C GLN A 96 2.13 -25.09 -0.38
N ARG A 97 3.28 -24.61 -0.87
CA ARG A 97 4.60 -24.74 -0.18
C ARG A 97 4.56 -24.14 1.22
N LEU A 98 3.97 -22.94 1.37
CA LEU A 98 3.81 -22.26 2.68
C LEU A 98 2.88 -23.03 3.62
N ILE A 99 1.77 -23.58 3.10
CA ILE A 99 0.86 -24.43 3.88
C ILE A 99 1.55 -25.73 4.31
N ASP A 100 2.32 -26.34 3.46
CA ASP A 100 2.96 -27.64 3.73
C ASP A 100 4.05 -27.51 4.81
N ILE A 101 4.83 -26.41 4.79
CA ILE A 101 5.83 -26.16 5.85
C ILE A 101 5.14 -25.85 7.21
N GLU A 102 4.03 -25.09 7.23
CA GLU A 102 3.23 -24.90 8.42
C GLU A 102 2.72 -26.25 8.96
N LYS A 103 2.12 -27.09 8.13
CA LYS A 103 1.64 -28.42 8.52
C LYS A 103 2.74 -29.30 9.07
N LYS A 104 3.93 -29.28 8.47
CA LYS A 104 5.09 -30.05 8.91
C LYS A 104 5.54 -29.65 10.32
N ASN A 105 5.38 -28.38 10.67
CA ASN A 105 5.78 -27.81 11.96
C ASN A 105 4.62 -27.70 12.99
N LYS A 106 3.44 -28.24 12.67
CA LYS A 106 2.24 -28.13 13.52
C LYS A 106 2.46 -28.60 14.97
N ALA A 107 3.33 -29.58 15.21
CA ALA A 107 3.66 -30.08 16.54
C ALA A 107 4.35 -29.04 17.43
N LEU A 108 4.94 -27.98 16.89
CA LEU A 108 5.57 -26.88 17.61
C LEU A 108 4.57 -25.84 18.14
N GLY A 109 3.29 -25.98 17.81
CA GLY A 109 2.24 -25.01 18.10
C GLY A 109 1.96 -24.07 16.94
N ARG A 110 0.78 -23.40 16.99
CA ARG A 110 0.26 -22.56 15.91
C ARG A 110 1.25 -21.46 15.46
N GLU A 111 1.72 -20.69 16.40
CA GLU A 111 2.60 -19.54 16.15
C GLU A 111 3.91 -19.97 15.49
N ARG A 112 4.59 -20.95 16.08
CA ARG A 112 5.84 -21.50 15.54
C ARG A 112 5.68 -22.17 14.16
N ALA A 113 4.51 -22.74 13.91
CA ALA A 113 4.22 -23.31 12.60
C ALA A 113 4.06 -22.20 11.53
N ILE A 114 3.45 -21.06 11.85
CA ILE A 114 3.34 -19.90 10.97
C ILE A 114 4.71 -19.23 10.79
N GLU A 115 5.51 -19.10 11.85
CA GLU A 115 6.90 -18.62 11.78
C GLU A 115 7.74 -19.44 10.80
N ALA A 116 7.55 -20.77 10.76
CA ALA A 116 8.25 -21.62 9.78
C ALA A 116 7.85 -21.29 8.32
N ALA A 117 6.62 -20.85 8.07
CA ALA A 117 6.22 -20.36 6.75
C ALA A 117 6.85 -19.00 6.42
N LEU A 118 6.97 -18.11 7.40
CA LEU A 118 7.73 -16.85 7.25
C LEU A 118 9.21 -17.12 6.93
N GLU A 119 9.84 -18.02 7.64
CA GLU A 119 11.24 -18.40 7.39
C GLU A 119 11.44 -18.97 5.99
N LEU A 120 10.51 -19.80 5.49
CA LEU A 120 10.55 -20.29 4.11
C LEU A 120 10.48 -19.15 3.10
N PHE A 121 9.66 -18.13 3.37
CA PHE A 121 9.48 -16.99 2.47
C PHE A 121 10.68 -16.05 2.49
N TYR A 122 11.22 -15.70 3.67
CA TYR A 122 12.24 -14.66 3.81
C TYR A 122 13.70 -15.18 3.90
N LYS A 123 13.88 -16.42 4.36
CA LYS A 123 15.21 -17.03 4.59
C LYS A 123 15.42 -18.33 3.82
N GLY A 124 14.36 -18.85 3.20
CA GLY A 124 14.37 -20.13 2.50
C GLY A 124 14.43 -20.01 0.97
N GLU A 125 13.95 -21.07 0.34
CA GLU A 125 13.96 -21.23 -1.12
C GLU A 125 13.20 -20.10 -1.84
N ILE A 126 12.08 -19.61 -1.27
CA ILE A 126 11.27 -18.55 -1.90
C ILE A 126 12.10 -17.26 -1.99
N ALA A 127 12.78 -16.87 -0.91
CA ALA A 127 13.69 -15.72 -0.93
C ALA A 127 14.77 -15.88 -2.00
N GLN A 128 15.39 -17.06 -2.06
CA GLN A 128 16.44 -17.34 -3.04
C GLN A 128 15.94 -17.23 -4.49
N GLU A 129 14.71 -17.69 -4.77
CA GLU A 129 14.09 -17.57 -6.09
C GLU A 129 13.80 -16.10 -6.45
N ILE A 130 13.27 -15.30 -5.50
CA ILE A 130 13.06 -13.86 -5.69
C ILE A 130 14.38 -13.15 -5.98
N VAL A 131 15.38 -13.33 -5.11
CA VAL A 131 16.69 -12.67 -5.23
C VAL A 131 17.39 -13.05 -6.53
N THR A 132 17.39 -14.34 -6.89
CA THR A 132 17.98 -14.81 -8.14
C THR A 132 17.33 -14.16 -9.36
N PHE A 133 16.00 -14.06 -9.36
CA PHE A 133 15.26 -13.41 -10.44
C PHE A 133 15.56 -11.92 -10.53
N VAL A 134 15.53 -11.21 -9.40
CA VAL A 134 15.77 -9.76 -9.34
C VAL A 134 17.20 -9.43 -9.78
N GLN A 135 18.22 -10.12 -9.24
CA GLN A 135 19.62 -9.91 -9.60
C GLN A 135 19.90 -10.31 -11.05
N GLY A 136 19.27 -11.38 -11.54
CA GLY A 136 19.36 -11.80 -12.94
C GLY A 136 18.84 -10.74 -13.93
N GLY A 137 17.91 -9.90 -13.51
CA GLY A 137 17.38 -8.76 -14.25
C GLY A 137 18.12 -7.43 -14.00
N GLY A 138 19.19 -7.43 -13.18
CA GLY A 138 19.98 -6.24 -12.85
C GLY A 138 19.49 -5.45 -11.61
N GLY A 139 18.53 -5.99 -10.85
CA GLY A 139 18.07 -5.39 -9.59
C GLY A 139 19.03 -5.62 -8.42
N PHE A 140 18.79 -4.96 -7.30
CA PHE A 140 19.75 -4.83 -6.19
C PHE A 140 19.40 -5.70 -4.97
N LEU A 141 18.18 -6.22 -4.88
CA LEU A 141 17.71 -7.00 -3.73
C LEU A 141 18.65 -8.18 -3.46
N SER A 142 19.11 -8.34 -2.21
CA SER A 142 19.99 -9.40 -1.77
C SER A 142 19.32 -10.35 -0.76
N MET A 143 19.95 -11.48 -0.49
CA MET A 143 19.50 -12.40 0.56
C MET A 143 19.56 -11.75 1.94
N SER A 144 20.59 -10.92 2.24
CA SER A 144 20.65 -10.20 3.52
C SER A 144 19.49 -9.25 3.70
N ASP A 145 19.05 -8.53 2.65
CA ASP A 145 17.88 -7.65 2.75
C ASP A 145 16.61 -8.45 3.09
N MET A 146 16.45 -9.63 2.51
CA MET A 146 15.33 -10.51 2.81
C MET A 146 15.38 -11.08 4.23
N GLU A 147 16.57 -11.54 4.67
CA GLU A 147 16.78 -12.22 5.96
C GLU A 147 16.71 -11.26 7.15
N GLU A 148 17.14 -10.01 6.96
CA GLU A 148 17.17 -8.96 7.98
C GLU A 148 15.85 -8.18 8.08
N PHE A 149 14.94 -8.38 7.12
CA PHE A 149 13.67 -7.67 7.11
C PHE A 149 12.78 -8.09 8.27
N GLU A 150 12.34 -7.11 9.04
CA GLU A 150 11.38 -7.26 10.13
C GLU A 150 10.21 -6.28 9.95
N VAL A 151 9.01 -6.73 10.29
CA VAL A 151 7.81 -5.88 10.30
C VAL A 151 7.76 -5.08 11.58
N GLY A 152 7.75 -3.77 11.45
CA GLY A 152 7.53 -2.85 12.57
C GLY A 152 6.09 -2.90 13.11
N HIS A 153 5.92 -2.56 14.37
CA HIS A 153 4.63 -2.28 15.00
C HIS A 153 4.64 -0.84 15.47
N GLU A 154 3.70 -0.09 14.96
CA GLU A 154 3.51 1.31 15.34
C GLU A 154 2.08 1.54 15.84
N PRO A 155 1.88 2.49 16.76
CA PRO A 155 0.53 2.92 17.10
C PRO A 155 -0.10 3.60 15.88
N PRO A 156 -1.42 3.42 15.67
CA PRO A 156 -2.10 4.12 14.59
C PRO A 156 -2.18 5.62 14.88
N GLU A 157 -2.17 6.43 13.82
CA GLU A 157 -2.59 7.82 13.90
C GLU A 157 -4.12 7.91 14.01
N ILE A 158 -4.60 8.89 14.78
CA ILE A 158 -6.02 9.02 15.08
C ILE A 158 -6.56 10.36 14.61
N GLY A 159 -7.45 10.31 13.60
CA GLY A 159 -8.28 11.43 13.20
C GLY A 159 -9.63 11.40 13.92
N ARG A 160 -10.27 12.58 14.06
CA ARG A 160 -11.58 12.70 14.69
C ARG A 160 -12.57 13.40 13.77
N PHE A 161 -13.76 12.81 13.66
CA PHE A 161 -14.86 13.38 12.93
C PHE A 161 -16.15 13.23 13.76
N ASN A 162 -16.61 14.31 14.33
CA ASN A 162 -17.69 14.32 15.31
C ASN A 162 -17.44 13.33 16.47
N GLU A 163 -18.31 12.35 16.64
CA GLU A 163 -18.19 11.29 17.65
C GLU A 163 -17.33 10.09 17.22
N PHE A 164 -16.82 10.08 15.99
CA PHE A 164 -16.05 8.96 15.46
C PHE A 164 -14.53 9.21 15.59
N GLU A 165 -13.83 8.16 15.96
CA GLU A 165 -12.37 8.07 15.83
C GLU A 165 -12.03 7.23 14.60
N VAL A 166 -11.10 7.73 13.80
CA VAL A 166 -10.60 7.06 12.59
C VAL A 166 -9.13 6.75 12.78
N TYR A 167 -8.80 5.50 12.68
CA TYR A 167 -7.45 4.97 12.86
C TYR A 167 -6.80 4.76 11.51
N THR A 168 -5.59 5.30 11.32
CA THR A 168 -4.83 5.19 10.06
C THR A 168 -3.39 4.77 10.31
N ASN A 169 -2.71 4.35 9.27
CA ASN A 169 -1.26 4.16 9.31
C ASN A 169 -0.54 5.50 9.53
N GLY A 170 0.74 5.44 9.88
CA GLY A 170 1.60 6.60 10.07
C GLY A 170 1.94 7.37 8.78
N PRO A 171 2.74 8.45 8.90
CA PRO A 171 3.01 9.39 7.80
C PRO A 171 3.93 8.85 6.69
N TRP A 172 4.49 7.65 6.85
CA TRP A 172 5.13 6.91 5.76
C TRP A 172 4.12 6.44 4.70
N SER A 173 2.83 6.60 4.95
CA SER A 173 1.70 6.29 4.07
C SER A 173 0.78 7.49 3.89
N GLN A 174 -0.29 7.34 3.12
CA GLN A 174 -1.30 8.38 2.92
C GLN A 174 -2.46 8.31 3.94
N GLY A 175 -2.37 7.46 4.95
CA GLY A 175 -3.41 7.33 5.98
C GLY A 175 -3.76 8.66 6.66
N PRO A 176 -2.79 9.44 7.14
CA PRO A 176 -3.08 10.69 7.83
C PRO A 176 -3.73 11.77 6.94
N VAL A 177 -3.56 11.75 5.61
CA VAL A 177 -4.31 12.63 4.69
C VAL A 177 -5.82 12.49 4.89
N PHE A 178 -6.29 11.24 5.04
CA PHE A 178 -7.71 11.00 5.30
C PHE A 178 -8.13 11.54 6.65
N ALA A 179 -7.33 11.28 7.70
CA ALA A 179 -7.59 11.77 9.05
C ALA A 179 -7.65 13.31 9.10
N GLU A 180 -6.70 13.97 8.47
CA GLU A 180 -6.66 15.44 8.36
C GLU A 180 -7.85 16.00 7.58
N THR A 181 -8.17 15.40 6.43
CA THR A 181 -9.31 15.82 5.61
C THR A 181 -10.63 15.78 6.37
N ILE A 182 -10.90 14.70 7.12
CA ILE A 182 -12.14 14.61 7.90
C ILE A 182 -12.18 15.59 9.06
N GLN A 183 -11.03 15.90 9.67
CA GLN A 183 -10.94 16.90 10.74
C GLN A 183 -11.18 18.32 10.21
N LEU A 184 -10.67 18.67 9.03
CA LEU A 184 -11.00 19.93 8.35
C LEU A 184 -12.52 20.10 8.17
N LEU A 185 -13.22 19.02 7.92
CA LEU A 185 -14.66 19.01 7.63
C LEU A 185 -15.55 18.79 8.87
N ALA A 186 -14.98 18.54 10.05
CA ALA A 186 -15.74 18.17 11.24
C ALA A 186 -16.75 19.23 11.72
N GLY A 187 -16.51 20.51 11.36
CA GLY A 187 -17.42 21.61 11.70
C GLY A 187 -18.52 21.90 10.66
N ASP A 188 -18.52 21.20 9.53
CA ASP A 188 -19.43 21.47 8.41
C ASP A 188 -20.67 20.56 8.45
N ASP A 189 -21.84 21.11 8.09
CA ASP A 189 -23.07 20.32 7.90
C ASP A 189 -23.06 19.62 6.53
N LEU A 190 -22.22 18.60 6.40
CA LEU A 190 -22.10 17.84 5.14
C LEU A 190 -23.43 17.22 4.69
N LYS A 191 -24.30 16.85 5.65
CA LYS A 191 -25.62 16.31 5.35
C LYS A 191 -26.53 17.37 4.76
N GLY A 192 -26.49 18.60 5.29
CA GLY A 192 -27.27 19.73 4.82
C GLY A 192 -26.89 20.19 3.42
N LEU A 193 -25.62 20.00 3.01
CA LEU A 193 -25.17 20.28 1.64
C LEU A 193 -25.80 19.33 0.60
N GLY A 194 -26.25 18.16 1.01
CA GLY A 194 -26.81 17.13 0.14
C GLY A 194 -25.75 16.24 -0.53
N HIS A 195 -26.03 14.95 -0.56
CA HIS A 195 -25.10 13.95 -1.09
C HIS A 195 -24.78 14.21 -2.57
N ASN A 196 -23.47 14.27 -2.89
CA ASN A 196 -22.97 14.56 -4.24
C ASN A 196 -23.47 15.87 -4.87
N SER A 197 -23.92 16.85 -4.07
CA SER A 197 -24.18 18.20 -4.59
C SER A 197 -22.87 18.88 -5.02
N ALA A 198 -22.96 19.93 -5.82
CA ALA A 198 -21.81 20.73 -6.22
C ALA A 198 -21.06 21.30 -5.00
N ASP A 199 -21.79 21.80 -3.99
CA ASP A 199 -21.21 22.36 -2.77
C ASP A 199 -20.52 21.29 -1.93
N TYR A 200 -21.11 20.09 -1.82
CA TYR A 200 -20.48 18.96 -1.13
C TYR A 200 -19.17 18.53 -1.81
N ILE A 201 -19.21 18.35 -3.13
CA ILE A 201 -18.02 17.93 -3.91
C ILE A 201 -16.93 19.01 -3.85
N HIS A 202 -17.33 20.30 -3.97
CA HIS A 202 -16.41 21.41 -3.88
C HIS A 202 -15.69 21.44 -2.51
N LEU A 203 -16.44 21.38 -1.42
CA LEU A 203 -15.88 21.41 -0.08
C LEU A 203 -14.91 20.24 0.18
N LEU A 204 -15.32 19.04 -0.24
CA LEU A 204 -14.46 17.84 -0.12
C LEU A 204 -13.18 17.97 -0.94
N ALA A 205 -13.27 18.46 -2.18
CA ALA A 205 -12.12 18.64 -3.06
C ALA A 205 -11.12 19.68 -2.50
N GLU A 206 -11.62 20.80 -1.97
CA GLU A 206 -10.75 21.82 -1.36
C GLU A 206 -10.08 21.31 -0.07
N ALA A 207 -10.80 20.56 0.77
CA ALA A 207 -10.22 19.94 1.96
C ALA A 207 -9.12 18.93 1.59
N LEU A 208 -9.36 18.10 0.57
CA LEU A 208 -8.34 17.17 0.05
C LEU A 208 -7.10 17.91 -0.48
N LYS A 209 -7.27 19.02 -1.20
CA LYS A 209 -6.12 19.81 -1.67
C LYS A 209 -5.25 20.31 -0.53
N ILE A 210 -5.85 20.78 0.56
CA ILE A 210 -5.12 21.23 1.76
C ILE A 210 -4.34 20.06 2.35
N SER A 211 -4.99 18.93 2.63
CA SER A 211 -4.34 17.77 3.25
C SER A 211 -3.25 17.18 2.35
N PHE A 212 -3.44 17.18 1.02
CA PHE A 212 -2.38 16.75 0.10
C PHE A 212 -1.22 17.74 0.00
N SER A 213 -1.48 19.03 0.16
CA SER A 213 -0.42 20.04 0.21
C SER A 213 0.43 19.86 1.47
N ASP A 214 -0.19 19.64 2.61
CA ASP A 214 0.50 19.36 3.87
C ASP A 214 1.25 18.02 3.81
N ARG A 215 0.64 16.99 3.19
CA ARG A 215 1.32 15.72 2.93
C ARG A 215 2.61 15.92 2.13
N ASP A 216 2.54 16.64 1.03
CA ASP A 216 3.68 16.82 0.14
C ASP A 216 4.82 17.60 0.83
N ALA A 217 4.50 18.42 1.84
CA ALA A 217 5.48 19.19 2.61
C ALA A 217 6.07 18.42 3.80
N PHE A 218 5.30 17.55 4.46
CA PHE A 218 5.67 17.07 5.80
C PHE A 218 5.73 15.55 5.93
N TYR A 219 5.08 14.77 5.04
CA TYR A 219 5.00 13.32 5.24
C TYR A 219 6.23 12.61 4.70
N GLY A 220 6.67 11.63 5.44
CA GLY A 220 7.74 10.72 5.07
C GLY A 220 7.91 9.65 6.14
N ASP A 221 8.99 8.91 6.05
CA ASP A 221 9.28 7.85 7.02
C ASP A 221 9.81 8.46 8.33
N PRO A 222 9.10 8.29 9.47
CA PRO A 222 9.48 8.90 10.75
C PRO A 222 10.77 8.31 11.33
N ASP A 223 11.29 7.21 10.79
CA ASP A 223 12.62 6.71 11.18
C ASP A 223 13.76 7.57 10.59
N PHE A 224 13.47 8.37 9.56
CA PHE A 224 14.46 9.21 8.87
C PHE A 224 14.20 10.70 9.01
N ILE A 225 12.95 11.11 9.21
CA ILE A 225 12.56 12.51 9.32
C ILE A 225 11.62 12.78 10.49
N ASP A 226 11.65 14.00 10.99
CA ASP A 226 10.67 14.51 11.95
C ASP A 226 9.38 14.94 11.25
N VAL A 227 8.28 14.27 11.52
CA VAL A 227 6.94 14.61 10.99
C VAL A 227 6.10 15.26 12.11
N PRO A 228 5.49 16.46 11.89
CA PRO A 228 4.71 17.16 12.92
C PRO A 228 3.28 16.60 13.03
N MET A 229 3.16 15.28 13.31
CA MET A 229 1.87 14.57 13.29
C MET A 229 0.86 15.12 14.31
N ARG A 230 1.31 15.49 15.50
CA ARG A 230 0.41 16.06 16.53
C ARG A 230 -0.15 17.41 16.10
N GLY A 231 0.69 18.22 15.44
CA GLY A 231 0.28 19.49 14.87
C GLY A 231 -0.72 19.29 13.74
N LEU A 232 -0.37 18.47 12.74
CA LEU A 232 -1.20 18.14 11.57
C LEU A 232 -2.59 17.60 11.96
N LEU A 233 -2.65 16.73 12.95
CA LEU A 233 -3.89 16.12 13.43
C LEU A 233 -4.52 16.86 14.64
N SER A 234 -4.07 18.11 14.94
CA SER A 234 -4.70 18.89 16.00
C SER A 234 -5.99 19.56 15.51
N GLU A 235 -6.98 19.63 16.39
CA GLU A 235 -8.23 20.34 16.12
C GLU A 235 -7.98 21.85 15.84
N ALA A 236 -7.00 22.43 16.50
CA ALA A 236 -6.64 23.84 16.34
C ALA A 236 -6.07 24.11 14.94
N TYR A 237 -5.20 23.24 14.45
CA TYR A 237 -4.66 23.32 13.10
C TYR A 237 -5.77 23.14 12.06
N ALA A 238 -6.58 22.11 12.20
CA ALA A 238 -7.71 21.87 11.30
C ALA A 238 -8.65 23.09 11.19
N LYS A 239 -8.99 23.73 12.33
CA LYS A 239 -9.80 24.96 12.34
C LYS A 239 -9.09 26.13 11.64
N SER A 240 -7.79 26.28 11.81
CA SER A 240 -7.00 27.30 11.12
C SER A 240 -7.03 27.08 9.62
N ARG A 241 -6.70 25.88 9.16
CA ARG A 241 -6.65 25.53 7.73
C ARG A 241 -8.03 25.55 7.05
N ARG A 242 -9.10 25.25 7.80
CA ARG A 242 -10.46 25.34 7.28
C ARG A 242 -10.81 26.74 6.77
N THR A 243 -10.19 27.78 7.30
CA THR A 243 -10.41 29.17 6.85
C THR A 243 -9.83 29.47 5.48
N ASP A 244 -8.96 28.63 4.95
CA ASP A 244 -8.35 28.77 3.63
C ASP A 244 -9.30 28.31 2.51
N ILE A 245 -10.39 27.60 2.85
CA ILE A 245 -11.39 27.14 1.90
C ILE A 245 -12.41 28.26 1.61
N ASP A 246 -12.38 28.78 0.37
CA ASP A 246 -13.46 29.64 -0.14
C ASP A 246 -14.62 28.75 -0.66
N THR A 247 -15.74 28.75 0.05
CA THR A 247 -16.91 27.93 -0.30
C THR A 247 -17.62 28.38 -1.58
N SER A 248 -17.26 29.54 -2.14
CA SER A 248 -17.87 30.08 -3.37
C SER A 248 -17.02 29.89 -4.61
N ARG A 249 -15.73 29.57 -4.45
CA ARG A 249 -14.77 29.50 -5.55
C ARG A 249 -13.68 28.45 -5.32
N ALA A 250 -13.47 27.62 -6.31
CA ALA A 250 -12.39 26.63 -6.29
C ALA A 250 -11.01 27.28 -6.37
N THR A 251 -10.08 26.81 -5.56
CA THR A 251 -8.66 27.15 -5.67
C THR A 251 -8.08 26.61 -6.99
N PRO A 252 -7.49 27.43 -7.85
CA PRO A 252 -7.10 27.01 -9.20
C PRO A 252 -5.90 26.08 -9.26
N ALA A 253 -5.12 26.00 -8.18
CA ALA A 253 -3.93 25.15 -8.04
C ALA A 253 -3.92 24.50 -6.65
N MET A 254 -2.90 23.71 -6.35
CA MET A 254 -2.65 23.25 -4.99
C MET A 254 -2.35 24.46 -4.10
N PRO A 255 -2.95 24.56 -2.90
CA PRO A 255 -2.61 25.61 -1.95
C PRO A 255 -1.20 25.42 -1.40
N ASP A 256 -0.66 26.43 -0.74
CA ASP A 256 0.55 26.28 0.03
C ASP A 256 0.30 25.40 1.28
N ALA A 257 1.33 24.66 1.70
CA ALA A 257 1.29 23.92 2.95
C ALA A 257 1.13 24.87 4.13
N GLY A 258 0.51 24.41 5.21
CA GLY A 258 0.34 25.17 6.42
C GLY A 258 1.61 25.18 7.31
N ASP A 259 1.42 25.63 8.54
CA ASP A 259 2.46 25.59 9.58
C ASP A 259 1.99 24.71 10.76
N PRO A 260 2.09 23.39 10.65
CA PRO A 260 1.71 22.48 11.72
C PRO A 260 2.67 22.55 12.92
N TRP A 261 3.94 23.00 12.72
CA TRP A 261 4.91 23.12 13.78
C TRP A 261 4.51 24.12 14.87
N SER A 262 3.75 25.16 14.52
CA SER A 262 3.16 26.08 15.49
C SER A 262 2.12 25.43 16.41
N PHE A 263 1.67 24.22 16.12
CA PHE A 263 0.70 23.46 16.90
C PHE A 263 1.32 22.19 17.55
N GLU A 264 2.64 22.04 17.45
CA GLU A 264 3.42 21.02 18.13
C GLU A 264 3.93 21.52 19.49
N ASP A 265 4.27 20.55 20.38
CA ASP A 265 4.96 20.87 21.65
C ASP A 265 6.49 21.01 21.46
N ARG A 266 6.98 20.88 20.26
CA ARG A 266 8.39 20.92 19.87
C ARG A 266 8.58 21.88 18.68
N SER A 267 9.79 22.42 18.57
CA SER A 267 10.13 23.32 17.46
C SER A 267 10.44 22.55 16.18
N GLU A 268 10.19 23.20 15.06
CA GLU A 268 10.62 22.73 13.74
C GLU A 268 12.14 22.44 13.73
N PRO A 269 12.60 21.33 13.15
CA PRO A 269 14.03 21.05 13.00
C PRO A 269 14.73 22.12 12.17
N GLN A 270 15.94 22.52 12.60
CA GLN A 270 16.68 23.63 11.95
C GLN A 270 17.11 23.34 10.51
N ASP A 271 17.20 22.07 10.15
CA ASP A 271 17.64 21.62 8.80
C ASP A 271 16.45 21.29 7.88
N TYR A 272 15.21 21.59 8.31
CA TYR A 272 14.01 21.34 7.53
C TYR A 272 13.92 22.36 6.39
N SER A 273 14.23 21.95 5.18
CA SER A 273 14.12 22.77 3.97
C SER A 273 13.44 22.01 2.84
N TYR A 274 12.11 21.89 2.95
CA TYR A 274 11.32 21.31 1.88
C TYR A 274 11.15 22.29 0.71
N GLN A 275 11.36 21.80 -0.49
CA GLN A 275 10.88 22.44 -1.72
C GLN A 275 9.95 21.46 -2.44
N PRO A 276 8.72 21.89 -2.78
CA PRO A 276 7.79 21.00 -3.45
C PRO A 276 8.45 20.43 -4.73
N PRO A 277 8.32 19.12 -4.95
CA PRO A 277 8.91 18.47 -6.12
C PRO A 277 8.27 19.04 -7.39
N LEU A 278 9.06 19.11 -8.45
CA LEU A 278 8.50 19.35 -9.78
C LEU A 278 7.57 18.19 -10.14
N PRO A 279 6.44 18.46 -10.81
CA PRO A 279 5.53 17.41 -11.26
C PRO A 279 6.31 16.33 -12.00
N ILE A 280 6.19 15.09 -11.57
CA ILE A 280 6.76 13.95 -12.28
C ILE A 280 5.79 13.61 -13.41
N GLU A 281 6.21 13.84 -14.66
CA GLU A 281 5.56 13.23 -15.80
C GLU A 281 5.87 11.73 -15.79
N GLY A 282 4.97 10.93 -15.30
CA GLY A 282 5.06 9.48 -15.30
C GLY A 282 3.70 8.86 -15.54
N ASP A 283 3.69 7.75 -16.27
CA ASP A 283 2.50 6.92 -16.41
C ASP A 283 2.13 6.38 -15.02
N ALA A 284 1.06 6.92 -14.41
CA ALA A 284 0.48 6.36 -13.21
C ALA A 284 -0.12 4.99 -13.55
N GLU A 285 0.48 3.93 -13.06
CA GLU A 285 -0.12 2.58 -13.13
C GLU A 285 -1.12 2.47 -11.95
N PRO A 286 -2.43 2.36 -12.20
CA PRO A 286 -3.41 2.11 -11.14
C PRO A 286 -3.24 0.68 -10.64
N ASP A 287 -2.98 0.51 -9.36
CA ASP A 287 -2.51 -0.77 -8.84
C ASP A 287 -2.94 -1.09 -7.40
N THR A 288 -3.95 -0.42 -6.87
CA THR A 288 -4.32 -0.55 -5.46
C THR A 288 -5.59 -1.36 -5.29
N SER A 289 -5.56 -2.32 -4.36
CA SER A 289 -6.73 -3.02 -3.86
C SER A 289 -7.01 -2.62 -2.41
N TYR A 290 -8.26 -2.75 -1.97
CA TYR A 290 -8.66 -2.49 -0.61
C TYR A 290 -9.53 -3.62 -0.08
N ALA A 291 -9.27 -4.05 1.15
CA ALA A 291 -10.10 -5.02 1.86
C ALA A 291 -10.31 -4.58 3.29
N SER A 292 -11.55 -4.61 3.76
CA SER A 292 -11.89 -4.36 5.16
C SER A 292 -12.90 -5.36 5.67
N VAL A 293 -12.77 -5.72 6.94
CA VAL A 293 -13.66 -6.65 7.62
C VAL A 293 -13.97 -6.12 9.02
N ILE A 294 -15.24 -6.19 9.41
CA ILE A 294 -15.68 -5.99 10.79
C ILE A 294 -16.43 -7.26 11.19
N ASP A 295 -16.01 -7.90 12.26
CA ASP A 295 -16.66 -9.09 12.77
C ASP A 295 -17.77 -8.78 13.77
N ARG A 296 -18.51 -9.81 14.17
CA ARG A 296 -19.62 -9.69 15.14
C ARG A 296 -19.20 -9.24 16.54
N TRP A 297 -17.93 -9.29 16.85
CA TRP A 297 -17.38 -8.90 18.16
C TRP A 297 -16.76 -7.51 18.14
N GLY A 298 -16.81 -6.82 16.98
CA GLY A 298 -16.25 -5.47 16.80
C GLY A 298 -14.76 -5.46 16.47
N ASN A 299 -14.14 -6.59 16.18
CA ASN A 299 -12.78 -6.60 15.65
C ASN A 299 -12.81 -6.04 14.21
N MET A 300 -11.88 -5.14 13.92
CA MET A 300 -11.74 -4.51 12.61
C MET A 300 -10.39 -4.84 12.00
N PHE A 301 -10.38 -5.15 10.72
CA PHE A 301 -9.18 -5.31 9.91
C PHE A 301 -9.33 -4.52 8.63
N SER A 302 -8.29 -3.79 8.27
CA SER A 302 -8.23 -3.02 7.03
C SER A 302 -6.86 -3.20 6.39
N ALA A 303 -6.84 -3.47 5.10
CA ALA A 303 -5.62 -3.63 4.32
C ALA A 303 -5.75 -2.97 2.95
N THR A 304 -4.69 -2.26 2.54
CA THR A 304 -4.61 -1.59 1.25
C THR A 304 -3.36 -2.09 0.51
N PRO A 305 -3.36 -3.36 0.06
CA PRO A 305 -2.24 -3.87 -0.73
C PRO A 305 -2.18 -3.17 -2.07
N SER A 306 -1.00 -2.70 -2.42
CA SER A 306 -0.77 -1.93 -3.63
C SER A 306 0.62 -2.24 -4.16
N ASP A 307 0.71 -2.66 -5.43
CA ASP A 307 1.97 -2.88 -6.14
C ASP A 307 1.77 -2.82 -7.65
N GLY A 308 2.83 -2.58 -8.40
CA GLY A 308 2.79 -2.56 -9.86
C GLY A 308 2.94 -3.96 -10.46
N ALA A 309 2.06 -4.30 -11.39
CA ALA A 309 2.13 -5.57 -12.13
C ALA A 309 3.21 -5.49 -13.22
N THR A 310 4.47 -5.66 -12.86
CA THR A 310 5.62 -5.70 -13.78
C THR A 310 6.09 -7.12 -14.05
N ALA A 311 7.38 -7.41 -13.94
CA ALA A 311 7.93 -8.74 -14.15
C ALA A 311 7.48 -9.69 -13.02
N VAL A 312 6.98 -10.86 -13.37
CA VAL A 312 6.57 -11.94 -12.47
C VAL A 312 7.73 -12.91 -12.29
N VAL A 313 7.99 -13.39 -11.08
CA VAL A 313 8.92 -14.48 -10.82
C VAL A 313 8.31 -15.77 -11.35
N PRO A 314 8.86 -16.39 -12.42
CA PRO A 314 8.17 -17.47 -13.13
C PRO A 314 7.87 -18.72 -12.28
N SER A 315 8.76 -19.05 -11.34
CA SER A 315 8.58 -20.20 -10.45
C SER A 315 7.59 -19.96 -9.30
N LEU A 316 7.32 -18.69 -8.96
CA LEU A 316 6.51 -18.29 -7.82
C LEU A 316 5.13 -17.76 -8.20
N GLY A 317 4.98 -17.25 -9.43
CA GLY A 317 3.70 -16.75 -9.95
C GLY A 317 3.23 -15.41 -9.41
N PHE A 318 4.14 -14.61 -8.81
CA PHE A 318 3.82 -13.25 -8.37
C PHE A 318 4.93 -12.25 -8.72
N THR A 319 4.57 -10.97 -8.76
CA THR A 319 5.53 -9.87 -8.94
C THR A 319 6.17 -9.54 -7.59
N PRO A 320 7.51 -9.47 -7.48
CA PRO A 320 8.15 -8.93 -6.28
C PRO A 320 7.84 -7.45 -6.15
N SER A 321 7.80 -6.94 -4.91
CA SER A 321 7.38 -5.56 -4.66
C SER A 321 8.23 -4.54 -5.41
N THR A 322 7.58 -3.72 -6.22
CA THR A 322 8.22 -2.65 -7.00
C THR A 322 8.03 -1.26 -6.38
N ARG A 323 7.75 -1.22 -5.07
CA ARG A 323 7.46 0.00 -4.31
C ARG A 323 8.63 0.97 -4.17
N GLY A 324 9.84 0.61 -4.54
CA GLY A 324 10.93 1.56 -4.77
C GLY A 324 10.58 2.67 -5.79
N SER A 325 9.46 2.50 -6.53
CA SER A 325 8.89 3.58 -7.38
C SER A 325 8.39 4.80 -6.61
N GLN A 326 8.15 4.66 -5.31
CA GLN A 326 7.69 5.75 -4.45
C GLN A 326 8.83 6.56 -3.82
N SER A 327 10.07 6.12 -4.01
CA SER A 327 11.24 6.90 -3.59
C SER A 327 11.40 8.16 -4.43
N TRP A 328 11.81 9.23 -3.81
CA TRP A 328 12.12 10.49 -4.48
C TRP A 328 13.60 10.54 -4.88
N LEU A 329 13.90 11.17 -6.02
CA LEU A 329 15.29 11.40 -6.46
C LEU A 329 15.88 12.70 -5.89
N ASP A 330 15.05 13.55 -5.34
CA ASP A 330 15.50 14.73 -4.60
C ASP A 330 15.86 14.30 -3.17
N LYS A 331 17.13 14.46 -2.82
CA LYS A 331 17.64 14.10 -1.49
C LYS A 331 17.11 15.00 -0.35
N ASN A 332 16.47 16.12 -0.69
CA ASN A 332 15.88 17.03 0.29
C ASN A 332 14.36 16.82 0.42
N HIS A 333 13.79 15.87 -0.31
CA HIS A 333 12.39 15.46 -0.13
C HIS A 333 12.26 14.68 1.19
N PRO A 334 11.23 14.97 2.01
CA PRO A 334 10.94 14.23 3.23
C PRO A 334 10.84 12.73 3.02
#